data_b185e13f9bf3b1c63cca38a7b4c8ea06
#
_entry.id   b185e13f9bf3b1c63cca38a7b4c8ea06
#
_cell.length_a   1.000
_cell.length_b   1.000
_cell.length_c   1.000
_cell.angle_alpha   90.00
_cell.angle_beta   90.00
_cell.angle_gamma   90.00
#
_symmetry.space_group_name_H-M   'P 1'
#
loop_
_entity.id
_entity.type
_entity.pdbx_description
1 polymer ?
#
loop_
_entity_poly.entity_id
_entity_poly.type
_entity_poly.pdbx_seq_one_letter_code
_entity_poly.pdbx_strand_id
1 'polypeptide(L)'
;MTGDSRAALLAALALQAEWGADEALLETPPDRAAAPAQRRPASPAAPSAPSAPGTVVRLPTAPSALGAASLAELRAALEAFDQCALKRTATQLVFADGAEDARIMIIGEAPGGEEDRIGRPFVGPAGQLLDKMLGSIGLDRGTVRIVNVVPWRPPGNRTPSDTEIAQCLPFLHRHIALVRPERLVLLGAVAVRALIGGKDGITRLRGTWREVAIEGLDRKLRALPTYHPAYLLRQPAAKRLAWADLLELRRECVESCVLRNSEMRDSQDFTKS
;
A
#
# COMPACT_ATOMS: atom_id res chain seq x y z
N MET A 1 6.30 -0.39 -47.83
CA MET A 1 6.15 0.44 -46.64
C MET A 1 7.38 1.32 -46.56
N THR A 2 7.24 2.62 -46.66
CA THR A 2 8.34 3.60 -46.58
C THR A 2 8.88 3.64 -45.14
N GLY A 3 10.19 3.94 -44.99
CA GLY A 3 10.85 3.95 -43.67
C GLY A 3 10.15 4.86 -42.62
N ASP A 4 9.46 5.89 -43.08
CA ASP A 4 8.71 6.85 -42.26
C ASP A 4 7.46 6.22 -41.62
N SER A 5 6.77 5.33 -42.33
CA SER A 5 5.60 4.59 -41.79
C SER A 5 6.00 3.61 -40.66
N ARG A 6 7.20 3.03 -40.74
CA ARG A 6 7.70 2.10 -39.71
C ARG A 6 8.07 2.85 -38.41
N ALA A 7 8.71 4.01 -38.54
CA ALA A 7 9.06 4.84 -37.41
C ALA A 7 7.81 5.35 -36.68
N ALA A 8 6.76 5.77 -37.41
CA ALA A 8 5.50 6.20 -36.86
C ALA A 8 4.76 5.07 -36.11
N LEU A 9 4.77 3.84 -36.66
CA LEU A 9 4.19 2.67 -36.00
C LEU A 9 4.93 2.28 -34.71
N LEU A 10 6.26 2.34 -34.70
CA LEU A 10 7.06 2.06 -33.54
C LEU A 10 6.83 3.11 -32.41
N ALA A 11 6.70 4.39 -32.79
CA ALA A 11 6.37 5.45 -31.85
C ALA A 11 4.96 5.27 -31.27
N ALA A 12 3.98 4.86 -32.07
CA ALA A 12 2.62 4.56 -31.60
C ALA A 12 2.58 3.35 -30.65
N LEU A 13 3.35 2.28 -30.94
CA LEU A 13 3.47 1.12 -30.06
C LEU A 13 4.18 1.46 -28.75
N ALA A 14 5.22 2.29 -28.78
CA ALA A 14 5.89 2.77 -27.58
C ALA A 14 4.93 3.58 -26.69
N LEU A 15 4.13 4.46 -27.29
CA LEU A 15 3.12 5.24 -26.58
C LEU A 15 2.03 4.34 -25.96
N GLN A 16 1.61 3.29 -26.66
CA GLN A 16 0.64 2.32 -26.12
C GLN A 16 1.24 1.54 -24.94
N ALA A 17 2.50 1.14 -25.02
CA ALA A 17 3.19 0.48 -23.92
C ALA A 17 3.36 1.39 -22.70
N GLU A 18 3.66 2.68 -22.91
CA GLU A 18 3.68 3.70 -21.85
C GLU A 18 2.30 3.89 -21.20
N TRP A 19 1.23 3.70 -21.96
CA TRP A 19 -0.16 3.76 -21.45
C TRP A 19 -0.64 2.45 -20.82
N GLY A 20 0.23 1.43 -20.74
CA GLY A 20 -0.05 0.16 -20.08
C GLY A 20 -0.72 -0.90 -20.97
N ALA A 21 -0.70 -0.72 -22.30
CA ALA A 21 -1.09 -1.75 -23.25
C ALA A 21 0.15 -2.58 -23.61
N ASP A 22 0.51 -3.52 -22.75
CA ASP A 22 1.69 -4.39 -22.88
C ASP A 22 1.38 -5.76 -23.50
N GLU A 23 0.09 -6.03 -23.78
CA GLU A 23 -0.35 -7.26 -24.45
C GLU A 23 -0.94 -6.97 -25.84
N ALA A 24 -0.47 -7.69 -26.86
CA ALA A 24 -1.08 -7.68 -28.18
C ALA A 24 -2.35 -8.52 -28.18
N LEU A 25 -3.51 -7.87 -28.39
CA LEU A 25 -4.78 -8.57 -28.57
C LEU A 25 -4.88 -9.10 -29.99
N LEU A 26 -5.13 -10.39 -30.14
CA LEU A 26 -5.48 -11.01 -31.42
C LEU A 26 -6.95 -10.69 -31.75
N GLU A 27 -7.27 -10.52 -33.01
CA GLU A 27 -8.66 -10.29 -33.49
C GLU A 27 -9.62 -11.44 -33.14
N THR A 28 -9.07 -12.66 -32.97
CA THR A 28 -9.81 -13.83 -32.48
C THR A 28 -9.15 -14.39 -31.24
N PRO A 29 -9.90 -14.73 -30.18
CA PRO A 29 -9.34 -15.33 -28.98
C PRO A 29 -8.65 -16.67 -29.33
N PRO A 30 -7.42 -16.97 -28.83
CA PRO A 30 -6.82 -18.27 -29.02
C PRO A 30 -7.64 -19.34 -28.32
N ASP A 31 -8.06 -20.38 -29.05
CA ASP A 31 -8.73 -21.52 -28.44
C ASP A 31 -7.72 -22.36 -27.63
N ARG A 32 -7.67 -22.06 -26.32
CA ARG A 32 -6.79 -22.76 -25.38
C ARG A 32 -7.24 -24.21 -25.09
N ALA A 33 -8.44 -24.61 -25.52
CA ALA A 33 -8.93 -25.97 -25.41
C ALA A 33 -8.40 -26.88 -26.52
N ALA A 34 -7.97 -26.28 -27.67
CA ALA A 34 -7.42 -27.00 -28.83
C ALA A 34 -5.89 -27.19 -28.77
N ALA A 35 -5.19 -26.69 -27.77
CA ALA A 35 -3.74 -26.89 -27.63
C ALA A 35 -3.46 -28.36 -27.23
N PRO A 36 -2.63 -29.13 -27.98
CA PRO A 36 -2.29 -30.48 -27.57
C PRO A 36 -1.55 -30.44 -26.23
N ALA A 37 -2.07 -31.19 -25.26
CA ALA A 37 -1.48 -31.33 -23.93
C ALA A 37 -0.02 -31.83 -24.09
N GLN A 38 0.95 -30.96 -23.91
CA GLN A 38 2.35 -31.36 -23.74
C GLN A 38 2.42 -32.15 -22.42
N ARG A 39 2.51 -33.47 -22.54
CA ARG A 39 2.75 -34.36 -21.41
C ARG A 39 4.09 -33.99 -20.75
N ARG A 40 4.04 -33.33 -19.60
CA ARG A 40 5.21 -33.25 -18.73
C ARG A 40 5.57 -34.68 -18.31
N PRO A 41 6.84 -35.09 -18.38
CA PRO A 41 7.24 -36.39 -17.86
C PRO A 41 6.92 -36.47 -16.38
N ALA A 42 6.25 -37.56 -15.98
CA ALA A 42 5.91 -37.84 -14.60
C ALA A 42 7.21 -38.03 -13.79
N SER A 43 7.43 -37.17 -12.82
CA SER A 43 8.45 -37.38 -11.78
C SER A 43 7.96 -38.50 -10.86
N PRO A 44 8.82 -39.45 -10.45
CA PRO A 44 8.39 -40.59 -9.63
C PRO A 44 7.89 -40.07 -8.28
N ALA A 45 6.73 -40.59 -7.86
CA ALA A 45 6.10 -40.32 -6.59
C ALA A 45 7.00 -40.80 -5.44
N ALA A 46 7.42 -39.87 -4.59
CA ALA A 46 7.99 -40.20 -3.30
C ALA A 46 6.85 -40.58 -2.31
N PRO A 47 7.06 -41.55 -1.41
CA PRO A 47 6.02 -42.02 -0.51
C PRO A 47 5.56 -40.96 0.47
N SER A 48 4.25 -40.83 0.60
CA SER A 48 3.58 -39.93 1.54
C SER A 48 3.91 -40.33 2.98
N ALA A 49 4.62 -39.45 3.69
CA ALA A 49 4.74 -39.53 5.13
C ALA A 49 3.46 -38.96 5.81
N PRO A 50 3.04 -39.49 6.97
CA PRO A 50 1.82 -39.06 7.64
C PRO A 50 1.91 -37.63 8.12
N SER A 51 0.85 -36.86 7.86
CA SER A 51 0.70 -35.46 8.29
C SER A 51 0.74 -35.38 9.82
N ALA A 52 1.78 -34.78 10.35
CA ALA A 52 1.82 -34.33 11.74
C ALA A 52 0.91 -33.09 11.92
N PRO A 53 0.28 -32.92 13.11
CA PRO A 53 -0.61 -31.78 13.36
C PRO A 53 0.14 -30.47 13.24
N GLY A 54 -0.52 -29.49 12.59
CA GLY A 54 0.05 -28.22 12.14
C GLY A 54 0.90 -27.51 13.18
N THR A 55 2.19 -27.52 12.94
CA THR A 55 3.12 -26.60 13.58
C THR A 55 2.81 -25.21 13.02
N VAL A 56 2.27 -24.35 13.87
CA VAL A 56 2.20 -22.92 13.61
C VAL A 56 3.67 -22.48 13.37
N VAL A 57 4.04 -22.29 12.10
CA VAL A 57 5.32 -21.70 11.75
C VAL A 57 5.27 -20.28 12.28
N ARG A 58 5.81 -20.07 13.49
CA ARG A 58 6.18 -18.73 13.94
C ARG A 58 7.27 -18.27 12.98
N LEU A 59 6.88 -17.39 12.03
CA LEU A 59 7.84 -16.62 11.27
C LEU A 59 8.78 -15.95 12.27
N PRO A 60 10.10 -15.98 12.03
CA PRO A 60 11.04 -15.31 12.91
C PRO A 60 10.65 -13.84 12.99
N THR A 61 10.19 -13.42 14.14
CA THR A 61 9.93 -12.02 14.46
C THR A 61 11.22 -11.27 14.19
N ALA A 62 11.19 -10.28 13.31
CA ALA A 62 12.36 -9.45 13.03
C ALA A 62 12.74 -8.73 14.33
N PRO A 63 13.79 -9.15 15.08
CA PRO A 63 14.04 -8.66 16.43
C PRO A 63 14.32 -7.15 16.47
N SER A 64 14.79 -6.60 15.34
CA SER A 64 15.18 -5.18 15.24
C SER A 64 14.01 -4.21 15.02
N ALA A 65 12.87 -4.65 14.47
CA ALA A 65 11.74 -3.75 14.25
C ALA A 65 11.08 -3.29 15.55
N LEU A 66 10.86 -4.21 16.48
CA LEU A 66 10.20 -3.95 17.76
C LEU A 66 11.05 -3.12 18.73
N GLY A 67 12.39 -3.13 18.58
CA GLY A 67 13.32 -2.39 19.43
C GLY A 67 13.56 -0.94 19.04
N ALA A 68 13.17 -0.51 17.83
CA ALA A 68 13.41 0.86 17.39
C ALA A 68 12.61 1.87 18.24
N ALA A 69 13.27 2.82 18.88
CA ALA A 69 12.64 3.86 19.71
C ALA A 69 12.28 5.12 18.92
N SER A 70 12.79 5.26 17.69
CA SER A 70 12.58 6.41 16.81
C SER A 70 12.37 5.99 15.35
N LEU A 71 11.85 6.91 14.52
CA LEU A 71 11.73 6.70 13.07
C LEU A 71 13.10 6.55 12.39
N ALA A 72 14.12 7.23 12.89
CA ALA A 72 15.50 7.11 12.41
C ALA A 72 16.06 5.70 12.67
N GLU A 73 15.86 5.17 13.88
CA GLU A 73 16.26 3.81 14.22
C GLU A 73 15.47 2.76 13.42
N LEU A 74 14.17 2.98 13.22
CA LEU A 74 13.33 2.10 12.40
C LEU A 74 13.82 2.06 10.95
N ARG A 75 14.20 3.21 10.39
CA ARG A 75 14.80 3.30 9.06
C ARG A 75 16.12 2.53 9.00
N ALA A 76 17.01 2.74 9.94
CA ALA A 76 18.29 2.01 10.02
C ALA A 76 18.07 0.50 10.15
N ALA A 77 17.08 0.07 10.94
CA ALA A 77 16.71 -1.33 11.08
C ALA A 77 16.22 -1.94 9.76
N LEU A 78 15.42 -1.19 8.98
CA LEU A 78 15.00 -1.61 7.62
C LEU A 78 16.19 -1.67 6.66
N GLU A 79 17.09 -0.69 6.69
CA GLU A 79 18.30 -0.67 5.86
C GLU A 79 19.23 -1.88 6.18
N ALA A 80 19.24 -2.34 7.41
CA ALA A 80 19.98 -3.54 7.83
C ALA A 80 19.23 -4.86 7.60
N PHE A 81 17.91 -4.83 7.29
CA PHE A 81 17.08 -6.01 7.18
C PHE A 81 17.24 -6.71 5.82
N ASP A 82 17.80 -7.94 5.81
CA ASP A 82 18.15 -8.68 4.58
C ASP A 82 17.24 -9.89 4.29
N GLN A 83 16.22 -10.13 5.13
CA GLN A 83 15.35 -11.31 4.96
C GLN A 83 14.31 -11.13 3.85
N CYS A 84 13.95 -9.89 3.46
CA CYS A 84 13.04 -9.65 2.36
C CYS A 84 13.80 -9.66 1.01
N ALA A 85 13.39 -10.58 0.12
CA ALA A 85 14.02 -10.72 -1.19
C ALA A 85 13.91 -9.46 -2.06
N LEU A 86 12.88 -8.64 -1.86
CA LEU A 86 12.65 -7.40 -2.61
C LEU A 86 13.77 -6.38 -2.42
N LYS A 87 14.40 -6.34 -1.26
CA LYS A 87 15.55 -5.46 -1.01
C LYS A 87 16.68 -5.64 -2.03
N ARG A 88 16.91 -6.89 -2.47
CA ARG A 88 17.99 -7.19 -3.43
C ARG A 88 17.70 -6.75 -4.85
N THR A 89 16.43 -6.53 -5.18
CA THR A 89 15.99 -6.17 -6.53
C THR A 89 15.57 -4.71 -6.65
N ALA A 90 15.31 -4.04 -5.53
CA ALA A 90 15.00 -2.62 -5.49
C ALA A 90 16.27 -1.77 -5.57
N THR A 91 16.15 -0.56 -6.11
CA THR A 91 17.25 0.41 -6.20
C THR A 91 17.56 0.99 -4.82
N GLN A 92 16.53 1.30 -4.05
CA GLN A 92 16.68 1.85 -2.71
C GLN A 92 15.45 1.63 -1.80
N LEU A 93 15.63 1.91 -0.52
CA LEU A 93 14.55 1.91 0.46
C LEU A 93 13.63 3.12 0.23
N VAL A 94 12.34 2.87 0.07
CA VAL A 94 11.28 3.89 0.05
C VAL A 94 10.60 3.90 1.42
N PHE A 95 11.17 4.66 2.36
CA PHE A 95 10.77 4.58 3.77
C PHE A 95 9.43 5.25 4.04
N ALA A 96 9.36 6.57 3.83
CA ALA A 96 8.17 7.37 4.09
C ALA A 96 8.29 8.77 3.50
N ASP A 97 7.17 9.51 3.49
CA ASP A 97 7.10 10.94 3.22
C ASP A 97 6.07 11.61 4.14
N GLY A 98 6.16 12.94 4.26
CA GLY A 98 5.23 13.73 5.07
C GLY A 98 5.62 13.87 6.54
N ALA A 99 4.72 14.45 7.34
CA ALA A 99 4.96 14.80 8.73
C ALA A 99 5.19 13.58 9.63
N GLU A 100 6.13 13.68 10.56
CA GLU A 100 6.44 12.59 11.50
C GLU A 100 5.45 12.49 12.66
N ASP A 101 4.75 13.57 12.95
CA ASP A 101 3.69 13.71 13.97
C ASP A 101 2.28 13.78 13.35
N ALA A 102 2.13 13.29 12.12
CA ALA A 102 0.88 13.36 11.38
C ALA A 102 -0.25 12.62 12.09
N ARG A 103 -1.41 13.26 12.14
CA ARG A 103 -2.65 12.66 12.69
C ARG A 103 -3.29 11.63 11.75
N ILE A 104 -2.99 11.73 10.46
CA ILE A 104 -3.50 10.84 9.42
C ILE A 104 -2.31 10.16 8.76
N MET A 105 -2.35 8.82 8.73
CA MET A 105 -1.34 8.03 8.03
C MET A 105 -1.95 7.32 6.84
N ILE A 106 -1.36 7.52 5.67
CA ILE A 106 -1.78 6.96 4.40
C ILE A 106 -0.87 5.79 4.07
N ILE A 107 -1.46 4.63 3.82
CA ILE A 107 -0.73 3.38 3.63
C ILE A 107 -1.08 2.80 2.26
N GLY A 108 -0.09 2.76 1.36
CA GLY A 108 -0.18 2.14 0.05
C GLY A 108 0.32 0.70 0.03
N GLU A 109 0.46 0.14 -1.17
CA GLU A 109 0.90 -1.24 -1.40
C GLU A 109 2.42 -1.37 -1.37
N ALA A 110 3.10 -0.83 -2.37
CA ALA A 110 4.53 -0.92 -2.60
C ALA A 110 5.00 0.22 -3.51
N PRO A 111 6.31 0.53 -3.55
CA PRO A 111 6.85 1.53 -4.47
C PRO A 111 6.73 1.10 -5.93
N GLY A 112 6.47 2.06 -6.82
CA GLY A 112 6.64 1.93 -8.26
C GLY A 112 8.06 2.31 -8.71
N GLY A 113 8.26 2.41 -10.03
CA GLY A 113 9.58 2.73 -10.60
C GLY A 113 10.12 4.09 -10.22
N GLU A 114 9.30 5.13 -10.21
CA GLU A 114 9.71 6.48 -9.84
C GLU A 114 10.02 6.58 -8.35
N GLU A 115 9.20 5.93 -7.52
CA GLU A 115 9.40 5.87 -6.07
C GLU A 115 10.72 5.16 -5.72
N ASP A 116 11.02 4.05 -6.39
CA ASP A 116 12.25 3.28 -6.23
C ASP A 116 13.49 4.09 -6.67
N ARG A 117 13.36 4.89 -7.74
CA ARG A 117 14.43 5.77 -8.25
C ARG A 117 14.69 6.96 -7.31
N ILE A 118 13.64 7.56 -6.73
CA ILE A 118 13.72 8.78 -5.93
C ILE A 118 13.88 8.49 -4.43
N GLY A 119 13.44 7.31 -3.95
CA GLY A 119 13.44 6.94 -2.53
C GLY A 119 12.30 7.54 -1.72
N ARG A 120 11.24 8.05 -2.38
CA ARG A 120 10.07 8.64 -1.72
C ARG A 120 8.79 7.99 -2.22
N PRO A 121 7.79 7.73 -1.33
CA PRO A 121 6.53 7.10 -1.74
C PRO A 121 5.65 8.09 -2.53
N PHE A 122 4.88 7.54 -3.47
CA PHE A 122 3.87 8.28 -4.21
C PHE A 122 4.39 9.53 -4.94
N VAL A 123 5.49 9.42 -5.69
CA VAL A 123 6.05 10.52 -6.52
C VAL A 123 5.70 10.39 -7.99
N GLY A 124 5.31 9.21 -8.46
CA GLY A 124 4.87 8.95 -9.83
C GLY A 124 3.44 9.43 -10.10
N PRO A 125 2.84 9.06 -11.25
CA PRO A 125 1.49 9.49 -11.65
C PRO A 125 0.40 9.17 -10.63
N ALA A 126 0.50 8.03 -9.94
CA ALA A 126 -0.42 7.65 -8.85
C ALA A 126 -0.29 8.59 -7.65
N GLY A 127 0.93 9.03 -7.34
CA GLY A 127 1.20 9.98 -6.27
C GLY A 127 0.68 11.39 -6.60
N GLN A 128 0.87 11.85 -7.83
CA GLN A 128 0.31 13.12 -8.29
C GLN A 128 -1.23 13.15 -8.20
N LEU A 129 -1.89 12.02 -8.48
CA LEU A 129 -3.32 11.90 -8.26
C LEU A 129 -3.66 11.94 -6.77
N LEU A 130 -2.88 11.23 -5.92
CA LEU A 130 -3.06 11.27 -4.47
C LEU A 130 -2.94 12.70 -3.93
N ASP A 131 -1.96 13.47 -4.38
CA ASP A 131 -1.79 14.87 -3.96
C ASP A 131 -3.02 15.72 -4.31
N LYS A 132 -3.59 15.54 -5.52
CA LYS A 132 -4.84 16.20 -5.93
C LYS A 132 -6.03 15.75 -5.07
N MET A 133 -6.12 14.46 -4.76
CA MET A 133 -7.17 13.91 -3.90
C MET A 133 -7.09 14.52 -2.50
N LEU A 134 -5.91 14.57 -1.90
CA LEU A 134 -5.68 15.18 -0.58
C LEU A 134 -5.99 16.69 -0.60
N GLY A 135 -5.46 17.42 -1.59
CA GLY A 135 -5.71 18.85 -1.74
C GLY A 135 -7.20 19.20 -1.85
N SER A 136 -8.01 18.32 -2.46
CA SER A 136 -9.46 18.53 -2.60
C SER A 136 -10.23 18.50 -1.27
N ILE A 137 -9.64 17.95 -0.22
CA ILE A 137 -10.22 17.91 1.15
C ILE A 137 -9.42 18.76 2.15
N GLY A 138 -8.47 19.57 1.67
CA GLY A 138 -7.68 20.47 2.50
C GLY A 138 -6.50 19.82 3.22
N LEU A 139 -6.03 18.66 2.74
CA LEU A 139 -4.84 17.97 3.23
C LEU A 139 -3.71 18.07 2.21
N ASP A 140 -2.48 17.94 2.68
CA ASP A 140 -1.27 17.92 1.87
C ASP A 140 -0.21 16.99 2.49
N ARG A 141 0.94 16.86 1.83
CA ARG A 141 2.05 16.05 2.35
C ARG A 141 2.64 16.58 3.66
N GLY A 142 2.49 17.86 3.98
CA GLY A 142 2.92 18.45 5.25
C GLY A 142 2.03 18.07 6.43
N THR A 143 0.81 17.63 6.16
CA THR A 143 -0.21 17.33 7.19
C THR A 143 -0.47 15.83 7.37
N VAL A 144 0.01 14.99 6.45
CA VAL A 144 -0.15 13.54 6.49
C VAL A 144 1.19 12.80 6.53
N ARG A 145 1.20 11.56 6.98
CA ARG A 145 2.30 10.62 6.82
C ARG A 145 1.98 9.61 5.75
N ILE A 146 2.86 9.39 4.78
CA ILE A 146 2.65 8.49 3.64
C ILE A 146 3.69 7.38 3.68
N VAL A 147 3.23 6.13 3.63
CA VAL A 147 4.07 4.92 3.64
C VAL A 147 3.48 3.85 2.73
N ASN A 148 4.21 2.76 2.53
CA ASN A 148 3.71 1.54 1.91
C ASN A 148 3.79 0.35 2.87
N VAL A 149 2.99 -0.69 2.61
CA VAL A 149 3.08 -1.98 3.33
C VAL A 149 4.46 -2.60 3.14
N VAL A 150 4.96 -2.55 1.91
CA VAL A 150 6.30 -3.04 1.55
C VAL A 150 7.15 -1.86 1.11
N PRO A 151 8.35 -1.63 1.71
CA PRO A 151 9.15 -0.44 1.43
C PRO A 151 10.13 -0.61 0.25
N TRP A 152 10.11 -1.73 -0.44
CA TRP A 152 10.92 -2.03 -1.62
C TRP A 152 10.07 -2.39 -2.81
N ARG A 153 10.50 -1.95 -4.00
CA ARG A 153 9.78 -2.19 -5.25
C ARG A 153 9.83 -3.67 -5.64
N PRO A 154 8.68 -4.33 -5.86
CA PRO A 154 8.65 -5.64 -6.48
C PRO A 154 9.05 -5.59 -7.96
N PRO A 155 9.80 -6.59 -8.48
CA PRO A 155 10.16 -6.67 -9.89
C PRO A 155 8.93 -6.57 -10.80
N GLY A 156 9.02 -5.75 -11.86
CA GLY A 156 7.92 -5.54 -12.79
C GLY A 156 6.65 -4.89 -12.18
N ASN A 157 6.76 -4.25 -11.01
CA ASN A 157 5.63 -3.70 -10.26
C ASN A 157 4.52 -4.74 -9.95
N ARG A 158 4.88 -6.03 -9.84
CA ARG A 158 3.91 -7.05 -9.40
C ARG A 158 3.41 -6.79 -7.99
N THR A 159 2.26 -7.32 -7.65
CA THR A 159 1.79 -7.33 -6.27
C THR A 159 2.76 -8.10 -5.37
N PRO A 160 3.10 -7.58 -4.17
CA PRO A 160 3.89 -8.29 -3.19
C PRO A 160 3.24 -9.61 -2.77
N SER A 161 4.03 -10.66 -2.57
CA SER A 161 3.56 -11.94 -2.04
C SER A 161 3.19 -11.82 -0.55
N ASP A 162 2.39 -12.77 -0.06
CA ASP A 162 2.00 -12.81 1.36
C ASP A 162 3.23 -12.96 2.28
N THR A 163 4.26 -13.67 1.83
CA THR A 163 5.54 -13.78 2.57
C THR A 163 6.27 -12.45 2.65
N GLU A 164 6.36 -11.70 1.55
CA GLU A 164 6.99 -10.38 1.51
C GLU A 164 6.24 -9.37 2.39
N ILE A 165 4.90 -9.41 2.36
CA ILE A 165 4.05 -8.60 3.24
C ILE A 165 4.30 -8.98 4.71
N ALA A 166 4.27 -10.26 5.05
CA ALA A 166 4.47 -10.74 6.42
C ALA A 166 5.85 -10.35 6.99
N GLN A 167 6.88 -10.34 6.15
CA GLN A 167 8.24 -9.92 6.53
C GLN A 167 8.33 -8.42 6.81
N CYS A 168 7.57 -7.59 6.09
CA CYS A 168 7.59 -6.12 6.23
C CYS A 168 6.59 -5.61 7.29
N LEU A 169 5.54 -6.39 7.59
CA LEU A 169 4.43 -5.97 8.45
C LEU A 169 4.87 -5.52 9.86
N PRO A 170 5.83 -6.18 10.56
CA PRO A 170 6.32 -5.72 11.86
C PRO A 170 6.92 -4.30 11.81
N PHE A 171 7.62 -3.95 10.72
CA PHE A 171 8.16 -2.61 10.53
C PHE A 171 7.05 -1.58 10.30
N LEU A 172 6.00 -1.93 9.54
CA LEU A 172 4.84 -1.06 9.36
C LEU A 172 4.11 -0.82 10.68
N HIS A 173 3.86 -1.87 11.47
CA HIS A 173 3.26 -1.74 12.80
C HIS A 173 4.08 -0.82 13.71
N ARG A 174 5.42 -1.01 13.71
CA ARG A 174 6.30 -0.14 14.50
C ARG A 174 6.29 1.30 14.00
N HIS A 175 6.26 1.53 12.68
CA HIS A 175 6.12 2.86 12.10
C HIS A 175 4.84 3.55 12.58
N ILE A 176 3.70 2.85 12.51
CA ILE A 176 2.42 3.37 12.99
C ILE A 176 2.49 3.64 14.52
N ALA A 177 3.11 2.75 15.29
CA ALA A 177 3.25 2.91 16.74
C ALA A 177 4.14 4.11 17.13
N LEU A 178 5.16 4.43 16.33
CA LEU A 178 6.03 5.61 16.56
C LEU A 178 5.36 6.92 16.17
N VAL A 179 4.66 6.98 15.03
CA VAL A 179 3.92 8.16 14.58
C VAL A 179 2.67 8.42 15.42
N ARG A 180 2.02 7.35 15.94
CA ARG A 180 0.79 7.39 16.75
C ARG A 180 -0.36 8.18 16.10
N PRO A 181 -0.66 7.94 14.82
CA PRO A 181 -1.71 8.67 14.13
C PRO A 181 -3.08 8.42 14.79
N GLU A 182 -4.02 9.30 14.58
CA GLU A 182 -5.41 9.11 15.00
C GLU A 182 -6.19 8.24 14.02
N ARG A 183 -5.85 8.32 12.74
CA ARG A 183 -6.56 7.68 11.63
C ARG A 183 -5.60 7.05 10.63
N LEU A 184 -6.02 5.95 10.04
CA LEU A 184 -5.34 5.32 8.91
C LEU A 184 -6.21 5.44 7.65
N VAL A 185 -5.60 5.69 6.50
CA VAL A 185 -6.23 5.57 5.18
C VAL A 185 -5.52 4.47 4.41
N LEU A 186 -6.25 3.42 4.04
CA LEU A 186 -5.70 2.23 3.40
C LEU A 186 -5.99 2.27 1.90
N LEU A 187 -4.95 2.45 1.09
CA LEU A 187 -5.05 2.58 -0.36
C LEU A 187 -4.93 1.21 -1.03
N GLY A 188 -6.07 0.65 -1.45
CA GLY A 188 -6.14 -0.57 -2.24
C GLY A 188 -6.17 -1.86 -1.41
N ALA A 189 -6.28 -2.99 -2.13
CA ALA A 189 -6.54 -4.29 -1.53
C ALA A 189 -5.38 -4.82 -0.66
N VAL A 190 -4.13 -4.51 -1.01
CA VAL A 190 -2.96 -5.02 -0.29
C VAL A 190 -2.86 -4.39 1.10
N ALA A 191 -3.01 -3.06 1.21
CA ALA A 191 -2.99 -2.37 2.50
C ALA A 191 -4.15 -2.82 3.40
N VAL A 192 -5.34 -3.03 2.82
CA VAL A 192 -6.52 -3.56 3.52
C VAL A 192 -6.26 -4.97 4.04
N ARG A 193 -5.75 -5.88 3.19
CA ARG A 193 -5.46 -7.26 3.59
C ARG A 193 -4.37 -7.33 4.66
N ALA A 194 -3.36 -6.49 4.57
CA ALA A 194 -2.24 -6.47 5.50
C ALA A 194 -2.67 -6.05 6.92
N LEU A 195 -3.57 -5.07 7.05
CA LEU A 195 -3.92 -4.47 8.34
C LEU A 195 -5.30 -4.87 8.88
N ILE A 196 -6.30 -5.03 8.01
CA ILE A 196 -7.65 -5.45 8.42
C ILE A 196 -7.78 -6.97 8.38
N GLY A 197 -7.11 -7.61 7.40
CA GLY A 197 -7.28 -9.04 7.15
C GLY A 197 -8.65 -9.39 6.57
N GLY A 198 -9.05 -10.66 6.71
CA GLY A 198 -10.34 -11.14 6.24
C GLY A 198 -10.37 -11.50 4.75
N LYS A 199 -11.57 -11.94 4.29
CA LYS A 199 -11.80 -12.41 2.91
C LYS A 199 -12.51 -11.37 2.04
N ASP A 200 -12.97 -10.27 2.63
CA ASP A 200 -13.71 -9.23 1.91
C ASP A 200 -12.77 -8.39 1.04
N GLY A 201 -13.17 -8.18 -0.22
CA GLY A 201 -12.43 -7.34 -1.16
C GLY A 201 -12.59 -5.84 -0.89
N ILE A 202 -11.68 -5.04 -1.44
CA ILE A 202 -11.68 -3.57 -1.32
C ILE A 202 -13.01 -2.94 -1.74
N THR A 203 -13.65 -3.47 -2.76
CA THR A 203 -14.95 -2.97 -3.27
C THR A 203 -16.05 -2.99 -2.21
N ARG A 204 -16.00 -3.96 -1.30
CA ARG A 204 -16.98 -4.12 -0.22
C ARG A 204 -16.60 -3.30 1.01
N LEU A 205 -15.30 -3.17 1.28
CA LEU A 205 -14.78 -2.54 2.50
C LEU A 205 -14.59 -1.03 2.37
N ARG A 206 -14.42 -0.51 1.14
CA ARG A 206 -14.15 0.92 0.92
C ARG A 206 -15.24 1.82 1.51
N GLY A 207 -14.87 2.99 1.95
CA GLY A 207 -15.77 4.01 2.45
C GLY A 207 -16.40 3.71 3.81
N THR A 208 -16.01 2.62 4.47
CA THR A 208 -16.51 2.24 5.79
C THR A 208 -15.36 2.15 6.78
N TRP A 209 -15.43 2.89 7.86
CA TRP A 209 -14.45 2.85 8.94
C TRP A 209 -14.38 1.47 9.60
N ARG A 210 -13.17 1.02 9.84
CA ARG A 210 -12.86 -0.25 10.51
C ARG A 210 -11.89 -0.01 11.66
N GLU A 211 -12.00 -0.80 12.71
CA GLU A 211 -11.02 -0.81 13.78
C GLU A 211 -9.89 -1.79 13.47
N VAL A 212 -8.66 -1.34 13.63
CA VAL A 212 -7.44 -2.12 13.40
C VAL A 212 -6.60 -2.11 14.65
N ALA A 213 -6.20 -3.29 15.10
CA ALA A 213 -5.22 -3.46 16.17
C ALA A 213 -3.80 -3.32 15.59
N ILE A 214 -2.98 -2.47 16.16
CA ILE A 214 -1.60 -2.26 15.77
C ILE A 214 -0.69 -2.77 16.89
N GLU A 215 0.25 -3.63 16.55
CA GLU A 215 1.24 -4.11 17.52
C GLU A 215 2.07 -2.93 18.06
N GLY A 216 2.16 -2.84 19.38
CA GLY A 216 2.84 -1.72 20.06
C GLY A 216 1.97 -0.50 20.34
N LEU A 217 0.67 -0.57 20.05
CA LEU A 217 -0.33 0.39 20.54
C LEU A 217 -1.32 -0.27 21.50
N ASP A 218 -1.68 0.44 22.54
CA ASP A 218 -2.67 0.03 23.56
C ASP A 218 -4.12 0.27 23.13
N ARG A 219 -4.33 0.91 21.99
CA ARG A 219 -5.64 1.24 21.41
C ARG A 219 -5.74 0.77 19.97
N LYS A 220 -6.95 0.47 19.54
CA LYS A 220 -7.26 0.27 18.12
C LYS A 220 -7.31 1.61 17.40
N LEU A 221 -6.89 1.60 16.14
CA LEU A 221 -7.00 2.75 15.24
C LEU A 221 -8.18 2.59 14.29
N ARG A 222 -8.83 3.70 13.96
CA ARG A 222 -9.83 3.74 12.90
C ARG A 222 -9.12 3.81 11.55
N ALA A 223 -9.47 2.90 10.65
CA ALA A 223 -8.91 2.80 9.30
C ALA A 223 -10.02 2.93 8.25
N LEU A 224 -9.79 3.75 7.24
CA LEU A 224 -10.68 3.96 6.11
C LEU A 224 -10.07 3.33 4.86
N PRO A 225 -10.61 2.19 4.37
CA PRO A 225 -10.26 1.63 3.08
C PRO A 225 -10.77 2.51 1.94
N THR A 226 -9.95 2.71 0.91
CA THR A 226 -10.36 3.35 -0.35
C THR A 226 -9.57 2.78 -1.52
N TYR A 227 -9.95 3.13 -2.74
CA TYR A 227 -9.24 2.67 -3.93
C TYR A 227 -7.84 3.26 -4.03
N HIS A 228 -6.90 2.45 -4.51
CA HIS A 228 -5.54 2.90 -4.80
C HIS A 228 -5.54 3.90 -5.97
N PRO A 229 -4.79 5.02 -5.91
CA PRO A 229 -4.76 6.00 -7.01
C PRO A 229 -4.38 5.39 -8.37
N ALA A 230 -3.46 4.42 -8.41
CA ALA A 230 -3.12 3.72 -9.65
C ALA A 230 -4.33 2.97 -10.27
N TYR A 231 -5.23 2.43 -9.47
CA TYR A 231 -6.48 1.85 -9.96
C TYR A 231 -7.39 2.93 -10.56
N LEU A 232 -7.49 4.11 -9.92
CA LEU A 232 -8.32 5.23 -10.39
C LEU A 232 -7.81 5.85 -11.70
N LEU A 233 -6.51 5.73 -11.99
CA LEU A 233 -5.94 6.11 -13.29
C LEU A 233 -6.40 5.16 -14.39
N ARG A 234 -6.44 3.85 -14.12
CA ARG A 234 -6.90 2.83 -15.07
C ARG A 234 -8.43 2.76 -15.18
N GLN A 235 -9.15 3.12 -14.12
CA GLN A 235 -10.62 3.07 -14.04
C GLN A 235 -11.18 4.44 -13.59
N PRO A 236 -11.23 5.45 -14.47
CA PRO A 236 -11.65 6.81 -14.12
C PRO A 236 -13.06 6.90 -13.53
N ALA A 237 -13.99 6.01 -13.92
CA ALA A 237 -15.36 5.97 -13.38
C ALA A 237 -15.38 5.71 -11.86
N ALA A 238 -14.39 5.02 -11.31
CA ALA A 238 -14.27 4.74 -9.89
C ALA A 238 -13.87 5.98 -9.05
N LYS A 239 -13.41 7.08 -9.67
CA LYS A 239 -13.04 8.32 -8.98
C LYS A 239 -14.19 8.89 -8.16
N ARG A 240 -15.44 8.79 -8.66
CA ARG A 240 -16.63 9.23 -7.92
C ARG A 240 -16.79 8.49 -6.58
N LEU A 241 -16.47 7.21 -6.56
CA LEU A 241 -16.55 6.40 -5.35
C LEU A 241 -15.43 6.77 -4.36
N ALA A 242 -14.19 6.94 -4.85
CA ALA A 242 -13.08 7.41 -4.02
C ALA A 242 -13.33 8.82 -3.47
N TRP A 243 -14.01 9.68 -4.24
CA TRP A 243 -14.43 11.01 -3.77
C TRP A 243 -15.38 10.92 -2.57
N ALA A 244 -16.35 10.01 -2.60
CA ALA A 244 -17.23 9.78 -1.45
C ALA A 244 -16.45 9.33 -0.20
N ASP A 245 -15.40 8.49 -0.36
CA ASP A 245 -14.53 8.08 0.74
C ASP A 245 -13.73 9.26 1.31
N LEU A 246 -13.24 10.16 0.44
CA LEU A 246 -12.51 11.35 0.87
C LEU A 246 -13.42 12.34 1.62
N LEU A 247 -14.67 12.49 1.22
CA LEU A 247 -15.63 13.31 1.96
C LEU A 247 -15.90 12.72 3.35
N GLU A 248 -15.96 11.41 3.47
CA GLU A 248 -16.07 10.72 4.77
C GLU A 248 -14.84 10.97 5.65
N LEU A 249 -13.63 10.91 5.08
CA LEU A 249 -12.40 11.26 5.78
C LEU A 249 -12.43 12.72 6.27
N ARG A 250 -12.83 13.64 5.41
CA ARG A 250 -12.93 15.08 5.74
C ARG A 250 -13.92 15.31 6.88
N ARG A 251 -15.10 14.69 6.84
CA ARG A 251 -16.12 14.80 7.88
C ARG A 251 -15.55 14.41 9.25
N GLU A 252 -14.90 13.27 9.31
CA GLU A 252 -14.30 12.75 10.54
C GLU A 252 -13.17 13.65 11.08
N CYS A 253 -12.38 14.27 10.19
CA CYS A 253 -11.33 15.20 10.58
C CYS A 253 -11.90 16.49 11.19
N VAL A 254 -12.99 17.02 10.64
CA VAL A 254 -13.66 18.23 11.14
C VAL A 254 -14.31 17.97 12.50
N GLU A 255 -15.04 16.86 12.65
CA GLU A 255 -15.66 16.45 13.91
C GLU A 255 -14.63 16.32 15.04
N SER A 256 -13.49 15.68 14.75
CA SER A 256 -12.38 15.54 15.73
C SER A 256 -11.73 16.88 16.11
N CYS A 257 -11.76 17.88 15.24
CA CYS A 257 -11.26 19.21 15.54
C CYS A 257 -12.23 19.99 16.42
N VAL A 258 -13.52 19.88 16.17
CA VAL A 258 -14.61 20.53 16.94
C VAL A 258 -14.64 20.00 18.37
N LEU A 259 -14.59 18.68 18.57
CA LEU A 259 -14.61 18.05 19.88
C LEU A 259 -13.44 18.52 20.77
N ARG A 260 -12.22 18.61 20.22
CA ARG A 260 -11.06 19.11 21.00
C ARG A 260 -11.15 20.59 21.36
N ASN A 261 -11.69 21.40 20.47
CA ASN A 261 -11.88 22.82 20.78
C ASN A 261 -12.90 23.03 21.89
N SER A 262 -13.91 22.15 22.04
CA SER A 262 -14.83 22.17 23.17
C SER A 262 -14.14 21.73 24.47
N GLU A 263 -13.37 20.63 24.44
CA GLU A 263 -12.62 20.13 25.62
C GLU A 263 -11.58 21.14 26.14
N MET A 264 -10.90 21.87 25.25
CA MET A 264 -9.96 22.92 25.65
C MET A 264 -10.67 24.14 26.27
N ARG A 265 -11.88 24.48 25.83
CA ARG A 265 -12.65 25.57 26.44
C ARG A 265 -13.13 25.19 27.83
N ASP A 266 -13.66 23.99 28.01
CA ASP A 266 -14.13 23.48 29.29
C ASP A 266 -13.00 23.39 30.34
N SER A 267 -11.76 23.04 29.88
CA SER A 267 -10.58 22.99 30.75
C SER A 267 -10.09 24.37 31.19
N GLN A 268 -10.32 25.42 30.41
CA GLN A 268 -9.93 26.80 30.75
C GLN A 268 -10.92 27.45 31.70
N ASP A 269 -12.18 27.05 31.68
CA ASP A 269 -13.19 27.56 32.62
C ASP A 269 -13.05 26.93 34.01
N PHE A 270 -12.53 25.69 34.11
CA PHE A 270 -12.26 25.01 35.39
C PHE A 270 -11.05 25.59 36.17
N THR A 271 -10.15 26.30 35.51
CA THR A 271 -8.96 26.93 36.13
C THR A 271 -9.22 28.38 36.60
N LYS A 272 -10.42 28.92 36.38
CA LYS A 272 -10.81 30.27 36.74
C LYS A 272 -11.80 30.33 37.92
N SER A 273 -12.19 29.19 38.47
CA SER A 273 -12.97 29.07 39.71
C SER A 273 -12.08 28.65 40.85
#